data_a82a1bbfec4b99d30264ecb0686b83c8
#
_entry.id   a82a1bbfec4b99d30264ecb0686b83c8
#
_cell.length_a   1.000
_cell.length_b   1.000
_cell.length_c   1.000
_cell.angle_alpha   90.00
_cell.angle_beta   90.00
_cell.angle_gamma   90.00
#
_symmetry.space_group_name_H-M   'P 1'
#
loop_
_entity.id
_entity.type
_entity.pdbx_description
1 polymer ?
#
loop_
_entity_poly.entity_id
_entity_poly.type
_entity_poly.pdbx_seq_one_letter_code
_entity_poly.pdbx_strand_id
1 'polypeptide(L)'
;MDKSDTDWDGFDPEAREEREIGREMVSKSTGLGSVVAHFYRGEMSVVTTWRSRLDETINWAVTIISAILIYAFSTEGNHVILLTGMVVIAVFLGIEARRYQAYDVYRARARMLQENLFANTLDPSQGVEHRDWRRELSEDYRNPTIKTPYVEALSRRLRRIYFPFFALMLAAWLFKLMAFSTQPVLETAAVGNVPGFVVFGVVGLFYALITAVAFWPRERQSKGEFSKVEHGEWKEAE
;
A
#
# COMPACT_ATOMS: atom_id res chain seq x y z
N MET A 1 20.79 -35.93 0.18
CA MET A 1 21.87 -35.03 -0.28
C MET A 1 22.05 -34.01 0.81
N ASP A 2 23.11 -34.29 1.56
CA ASP A 2 23.52 -33.76 2.84
C ASP A 2 23.77 -32.25 2.72
N LYS A 3 23.10 -31.45 3.56
CA LYS A 3 23.46 -30.03 3.76
C LYS A 3 24.71 -30.04 4.62
N SER A 4 25.86 -30.20 3.95
CA SER A 4 27.15 -30.05 4.60
C SER A 4 27.23 -28.66 5.24
N ASP A 5 27.28 -28.69 6.55
CA ASP A 5 28.10 -27.87 7.44
C ASP A 5 29.10 -27.00 6.68
N THR A 6 28.72 -25.79 6.35
CA THR A 6 29.65 -24.69 6.34
C THR A 6 29.73 -24.25 7.80
N ASP A 7 30.49 -25.02 8.54
CA ASP A 7 30.96 -24.66 9.86
C ASP A 7 31.78 -23.36 9.71
N TRP A 8 31.15 -22.23 10.02
CA TRP A 8 31.84 -20.98 10.26
C TRP A 8 32.46 -21.08 11.66
N ASP A 9 33.31 -22.11 11.81
CA ASP A 9 34.06 -22.39 13.03
C ASP A 9 34.83 -21.12 13.40
N GLY A 10 34.30 -20.39 14.37
CA GLY A 10 34.91 -19.23 14.96
C GLY A 10 34.21 -17.90 14.81
N PHE A 11 33.09 -17.80 14.07
CA PHE A 11 32.33 -16.53 14.01
C PHE A 11 31.43 -16.39 15.24
N ASP A 12 31.77 -15.47 16.12
CA ASP A 12 30.95 -15.05 17.25
C ASP A 12 30.31 -13.67 16.93
N PRO A 13 28.99 -13.60 16.65
CA PRO A 13 28.32 -12.34 16.34
C PRO A 13 28.33 -11.34 17.50
N GLU A 14 28.64 -11.81 18.72
CA GLU A 14 28.81 -10.96 19.90
C GLU A 14 30.28 -10.66 20.21
N ALA A 15 31.20 -11.09 19.38
CA ALA A 15 32.60 -10.85 19.56
C ALA A 15 32.93 -9.38 19.75
N ARG A 16 33.95 -9.12 20.53
CA ARG A 16 34.39 -7.77 20.84
C ARG A 16 34.73 -6.97 19.57
N GLU A 17 35.34 -7.62 18.59
CA GLU A 17 35.74 -7.06 17.31
C GLU A 17 34.51 -6.57 16.49
N GLU A 18 33.46 -7.37 16.43
CA GLU A 18 32.21 -6.99 15.73
C GLU A 18 31.52 -5.77 16.39
N ARG A 19 31.54 -5.73 17.71
CA ARG A 19 31.04 -4.56 18.47
C ARG A 19 31.94 -3.34 18.29
N GLU A 20 33.25 -3.51 18.14
CA GLU A 20 34.19 -2.40 17.93
C GLU A 20 34.03 -1.77 16.55
N ILE A 21 33.78 -2.56 15.49
CA ILE A 21 33.47 -2.04 14.15
C ILE A 21 32.28 -1.05 14.22
N GLY A 22 31.19 -1.44 14.84
CA GLY A 22 30.03 -0.57 15.00
C GLY A 22 30.32 0.69 15.83
N ARG A 23 31.13 0.56 16.90
CA ARG A 23 31.53 1.70 17.75
C ARG A 23 32.48 2.65 17.01
N GLU A 24 33.42 2.12 16.25
CA GLU A 24 34.35 2.95 15.48
C GLU A 24 33.64 3.76 14.40
N MET A 25 32.65 3.16 13.72
CA MET A 25 31.81 3.88 12.75
C MET A 25 31.03 5.03 13.39
N VAL A 26 30.63 4.90 14.66
CA VAL A 26 29.87 5.93 15.39
C VAL A 26 30.78 6.97 16.04
N SER A 27 32.00 6.60 16.48
CA SER A 27 32.91 7.46 17.23
C SER A 27 33.61 8.53 16.39
N LYS A 28 33.81 8.28 15.12
CA LYS A 28 34.38 9.28 14.20
C LYS A 28 33.32 10.31 13.84
N SER A 29 33.53 11.58 14.17
CA SER A 29 32.57 12.68 13.93
C SER A 29 32.16 12.83 12.46
N THR A 30 32.99 12.43 11.51
CA THR A 30 32.71 12.35 10.08
C THR A 30 32.05 11.01 9.68
N GLY A 31 32.20 9.94 10.46
CA GLY A 31 31.75 8.60 10.11
C GLY A 31 30.24 8.45 10.19
N LEU A 32 29.66 8.81 11.33
CA LEU A 32 28.21 8.63 11.54
C LEU A 32 27.39 9.46 10.54
N GLY A 33 27.73 10.72 10.34
CA GLY A 33 27.00 11.59 9.41
C GLY A 33 27.05 11.09 7.96
N SER A 34 28.22 10.61 7.52
CA SER A 34 28.38 10.05 6.16
C SER A 34 27.59 8.73 6.00
N VAL A 35 27.74 7.80 6.95
CA VAL A 35 27.05 6.50 6.91
C VAL A 35 25.54 6.70 6.91
N VAL A 36 25.02 7.54 7.81
CA VAL A 36 23.58 7.81 7.89
C VAL A 36 23.06 8.50 6.64
N ALA A 37 23.82 9.43 6.04
CA ALA A 37 23.41 10.09 4.80
C ALA A 37 23.35 9.12 3.61
N HIS A 38 24.30 8.19 3.50
CA HIS A 38 24.27 7.14 2.48
C HIS A 38 23.13 6.15 2.70
N PHE A 39 22.94 5.76 3.93
CA PHE A 39 21.88 4.86 4.36
C PHE A 39 20.49 5.44 4.09
N TYR A 40 20.26 6.69 4.49
CA TYR A 40 18.99 7.39 4.22
C TYR A 40 18.70 7.51 2.72
N ARG A 41 19.72 7.80 1.90
CA ARG A 41 19.54 7.80 0.43
C ARG A 41 19.15 6.43 -0.10
N GLY A 42 19.74 5.37 0.43
CA GLY A 42 19.33 3.99 0.12
C GLY A 42 17.88 3.72 0.47
N GLU A 43 17.46 4.03 1.70
CA GLU A 43 16.07 3.87 2.15
C GLU A 43 15.09 4.69 1.29
N MET A 44 15.40 5.94 1.00
CA MET A 44 14.54 6.79 0.16
C MET A 44 14.44 6.26 -1.28
N SER A 45 15.50 5.67 -1.82
CA SER A 45 15.46 5.01 -3.13
C SER A 45 14.51 3.82 -3.12
N VAL A 46 14.55 3.00 -2.07
CA VAL A 46 13.62 1.85 -1.91
C VAL A 46 12.19 2.33 -1.74
N VAL A 47 11.93 3.34 -0.90
CA VAL A 47 10.60 3.96 -0.72
C VAL A 47 10.05 4.45 -2.06
N THR A 48 10.86 5.17 -2.84
CA THR A 48 10.46 5.69 -4.15
C THR A 48 10.16 4.56 -5.14
N THR A 49 10.97 3.51 -5.15
CA THR A 49 10.75 2.32 -6.00
C THR A 49 9.44 1.64 -5.67
N TRP A 50 9.13 1.43 -4.40
CA TRP A 50 7.86 0.82 -3.99
C TRP A 50 6.67 1.71 -4.31
N ARG A 51 6.81 3.04 -4.17
CA ARG A 51 5.77 3.99 -4.58
C ARG A 51 5.51 3.90 -6.07
N SER A 52 6.55 3.90 -6.90
CA SER A 52 6.41 3.73 -8.35
C SER A 52 5.69 2.44 -8.74
N ARG A 53 5.97 1.33 -8.05
CA ARG A 53 5.26 0.06 -8.27
C ARG A 53 3.77 0.12 -7.92
N LEU A 54 3.39 0.92 -6.93
CA LEU A 54 1.97 1.17 -6.61
C LEU A 54 1.30 1.96 -7.73
N ASP A 55 1.94 3.05 -8.19
CA ASP A 55 1.43 3.89 -9.27
C ASP A 55 1.29 3.09 -10.58
N GLU A 56 2.25 2.22 -10.88
CA GLU A 56 2.18 1.31 -12.05
C GLU A 56 0.98 0.37 -11.98
N THR A 57 0.66 -0.17 -10.80
CA THR A 57 -0.51 -1.06 -10.63
C THR A 57 -1.81 -0.31 -10.92
N ILE A 58 -1.92 0.94 -10.48
CA ILE A 58 -3.09 1.79 -10.76
C ILE A 58 -3.20 2.07 -12.26
N ASN A 59 -2.09 2.39 -12.93
CA ASN A 59 -2.08 2.65 -14.36
C ASN A 59 -2.57 1.42 -15.16
N TRP A 60 -2.13 0.23 -14.80
CA TRP A 60 -2.64 -1.01 -15.40
C TRP A 60 -4.13 -1.22 -15.13
N ALA A 61 -4.59 -0.96 -13.90
CA ALA A 61 -6.02 -1.07 -13.56
C ALA A 61 -6.85 -0.11 -14.42
N VAL A 62 -6.44 1.16 -14.55
CA VAL A 62 -7.12 2.16 -15.39
C VAL A 62 -7.15 1.72 -16.86
N THR A 63 -6.03 1.23 -17.39
CA THR A 63 -5.94 0.76 -18.79
C THR A 63 -6.91 -0.39 -19.05
N ILE A 64 -6.96 -1.37 -18.17
CA ILE A 64 -7.85 -2.53 -18.33
C ILE A 64 -9.31 -2.13 -18.15
N ILE A 65 -9.64 -1.28 -17.18
CA ILE A 65 -11.00 -0.74 -16.98
C ILE A 65 -11.45 -0.02 -18.26
N SER A 66 -10.60 0.84 -18.83
CA SER A 66 -10.91 1.57 -20.06
C SER A 66 -11.17 0.62 -21.24
N ALA A 67 -10.35 -0.41 -21.42
CA ALA A 67 -10.55 -1.42 -22.45
C ALA A 67 -11.87 -2.20 -22.27
N ILE A 68 -12.18 -2.58 -21.02
CA ILE A 68 -13.45 -3.25 -20.69
C ILE A 68 -14.65 -2.35 -21.00
N LEU A 69 -14.59 -1.06 -20.65
CA LEU A 69 -15.67 -0.11 -20.94
C LEU A 69 -15.85 0.07 -22.45
N ILE A 70 -14.77 0.26 -23.19
CA ILE A 70 -14.84 0.40 -24.66
C ILE A 70 -15.50 -0.84 -25.28
N TYR A 71 -15.07 -2.03 -24.88
CA TYR A 71 -15.65 -3.27 -25.39
C TYR A 71 -17.10 -3.46 -24.95
N ALA A 72 -17.43 -3.20 -23.68
CA ALA A 72 -18.78 -3.35 -23.14
C ALA A 72 -19.82 -2.51 -23.89
N PHE A 73 -19.43 -1.32 -24.35
CA PHE A 73 -20.30 -0.40 -25.09
C PHE A 73 -20.18 -0.49 -26.62
N SER A 74 -19.38 -1.43 -27.14
CA SER A 74 -19.39 -1.75 -28.57
C SER A 74 -20.67 -2.49 -28.98
N THR A 75 -20.87 -2.65 -30.28
CA THR A 75 -22.02 -3.37 -30.86
C THR A 75 -22.06 -4.85 -30.45
N GLU A 76 -20.90 -5.45 -30.26
CA GLU A 76 -20.71 -6.86 -29.84
C GLU A 76 -20.66 -7.03 -28.31
N GLY A 77 -20.64 -5.92 -27.58
CA GLY A 77 -20.38 -5.88 -26.15
C GLY A 77 -21.51 -6.47 -25.30
N ASN A 78 -21.17 -7.42 -24.43
CA ASN A 78 -22.08 -8.01 -23.45
C ASN A 78 -21.86 -7.40 -22.06
N HIS A 79 -22.93 -7.26 -21.28
CA HIS A 79 -22.87 -6.74 -19.89
C HIS A 79 -22.00 -7.62 -18.97
N VAL A 80 -21.82 -8.91 -19.27
CA VAL A 80 -21.00 -9.86 -18.48
C VAL A 80 -19.55 -9.41 -18.38
N ILE A 81 -19.02 -8.72 -19.40
CA ILE A 81 -17.64 -8.23 -19.37
C ILE A 81 -17.43 -7.18 -18.26
N LEU A 82 -18.47 -6.41 -17.92
CA LEU A 82 -18.42 -5.45 -16.82
C LEU A 82 -18.36 -6.16 -15.47
N LEU A 83 -19.06 -7.29 -15.31
CA LEU A 83 -18.95 -8.12 -14.10
C LEU A 83 -17.55 -8.73 -13.99
N THR A 84 -16.98 -9.23 -15.11
CA THR A 84 -15.60 -9.69 -15.15
C THR A 84 -14.63 -8.58 -14.78
N GLY A 85 -14.88 -7.35 -15.24
CA GLY A 85 -14.10 -6.18 -14.87
C GLY A 85 -14.09 -5.89 -13.37
N MET A 86 -15.21 -6.05 -12.67
CA MET A 86 -15.29 -5.91 -11.22
C MET A 86 -14.39 -6.93 -10.50
N VAL A 87 -14.35 -8.18 -10.98
CA VAL A 87 -13.45 -9.21 -10.44
C VAL A 87 -11.98 -8.84 -10.67
N VAL A 88 -11.65 -8.38 -11.88
CA VAL A 88 -10.28 -7.94 -12.22
C VAL A 88 -9.83 -6.79 -11.32
N ILE A 89 -10.69 -5.80 -11.09
CA ILE A 89 -10.42 -4.68 -10.16
C ILE A 89 -10.16 -5.20 -8.74
N ALA A 90 -10.92 -6.19 -8.27
CA ALA A 90 -10.72 -6.80 -6.95
C ALA A 90 -9.35 -7.51 -6.85
N VAL A 91 -8.91 -8.17 -7.92
CA VAL A 91 -7.56 -8.77 -7.98
C VAL A 91 -6.47 -7.70 -7.90
N PHE A 92 -6.58 -6.61 -8.67
CA PHE A 92 -5.64 -5.49 -8.59
C PHE A 92 -5.59 -4.87 -7.20
N LEU A 93 -6.73 -4.66 -6.57
CA LEU A 93 -6.82 -4.18 -5.19
C LEU A 93 -6.06 -5.11 -4.22
N GLY A 94 -6.23 -6.43 -4.36
CA GLY A 94 -5.53 -7.42 -3.53
C GLY A 94 -4.01 -7.38 -3.71
N ILE A 95 -3.54 -7.26 -4.95
CA ILE A 95 -2.10 -7.11 -5.28
C ILE A 95 -1.56 -5.81 -4.67
N GLU A 96 -2.29 -4.72 -4.86
CA GLU A 96 -1.86 -3.41 -4.38
C GLU A 96 -1.84 -3.31 -2.86
N ALA A 97 -2.79 -3.95 -2.16
CA ALA A 97 -2.78 -4.01 -0.71
C ALA A 97 -1.51 -4.68 -0.15
N ARG A 98 -1.03 -5.77 -0.80
CA ARG A 98 0.25 -6.42 -0.44
C ARG A 98 1.45 -5.52 -0.73
N ARG A 99 1.46 -4.87 -1.89
CA ARG A 99 2.54 -3.91 -2.24
C ARG A 99 2.56 -2.73 -1.28
N TYR A 100 1.39 -2.27 -0.84
CA TYR A 100 1.29 -1.20 0.15
C TYR A 100 1.87 -1.61 1.51
N GLN A 101 1.69 -2.84 1.97
CA GLN A 101 2.32 -3.33 3.21
C GLN A 101 3.85 -3.27 3.12
N ALA A 102 4.44 -3.70 2.00
CA ALA A 102 5.88 -3.61 1.79
C ALA A 102 6.37 -2.15 1.76
N TYR A 103 5.67 -1.28 1.02
CA TYR A 103 5.95 0.16 0.99
C TYR A 103 5.94 0.78 2.38
N ASP A 104 4.95 0.41 3.22
CA ASP A 104 4.75 0.98 4.56
C ASP A 104 5.91 0.65 5.51
N VAL A 105 6.52 -0.53 5.40
CA VAL A 105 7.72 -0.90 6.19
C VAL A 105 8.86 0.08 5.92
N TYR A 106 9.23 0.29 4.65
CA TYR A 106 10.34 1.18 4.29
C TYR A 106 10.01 2.65 4.59
N ARG A 107 8.77 3.06 4.38
CA ARG A 107 8.32 4.40 4.73
C ARG A 107 8.40 4.65 6.23
N ALA A 108 8.03 3.69 7.08
CA ALA A 108 8.10 3.81 8.53
C ALA A 108 9.56 3.98 9.00
N ARG A 109 10.52 3.25 8.41
CA ARG A 109 11.96 3.41 8.68
C ARG A 109 12.47 4.79 8.29
N ALA A 110 12.15 5.22 7.06
CA ALA A 110 12.52 6.55 6.59
C ALA A 110 11.95 7.65 7.49
N ARG A 111 10.70 7.52 7.93
CA ARG A 111 10.05 8.47 8.83
C ARG A 111 10.71 8.50 10.21
N MET A 112 11.09 7.35 10.75
CA MET A 112 11.81 7.27 12.03
C MET A 112 13.15 8.02 11.98
N LEU A 113 13.88 7.94 10.85
CA LEU A 113 15.10 8.73 10.64
C LEU A 113 14.81 10.23 10.50
N GLN A 114 13.74 10.59 9.79
CA GLN A 114 13.36 11.99 9.62
C GLN A 114 13.00 12.64 10.95
N GLU A 115 12.18 12.01 11.76
CA GLU A 115 11.69 12.54 13.04
C GLU A 115 12.77 12.61 14.10
N ASN A 116 13.62 11.61 14.21
CA ASN A 116 14.55 11.51 15.34
C ASN A 116 15.97 11.98 15.01
N LEU A 117 16.39 11.92 13.74
CA LEU A 117 17.73 12.33 13.38
C LEU A 117 17.72 13.68 12.67
N PHE A 118 16.98 13.80 11.54
CA PHE A 118 17.04 15.03 10.75
C PHE A 118 16.35 16.20 11.42
N ALA A 119 15.15 16.00 11.98
CA ALA A 119 14.46 17.05 12.72
C ALA A 119 15.29 17.53 13.92
N ASN A 120 15.86 16.60 14.70
CA ASN A 120 16.74 16.94 15.83
C ASN A 120 18.04 17.62 15.39
N THR A 121 18.55 17.31 14.18
CA THR A 121 19.73 18.01 13.66
C THR A 121 19.42 19.45 13.25
N LEU A 122 18.21 19.70 12.74
CA LEU A 122 17.76 21.03 12.34
C LEU A 122 17.40 21.90 13.56
N ASP A 123 16.78 21.32 14.57
CA ASP A 123 16.45 21.99 15.83
C ASP A 123 16.72 21.08 17.03
N PRO A 124 17.95 21.13 17.58
CA PRO A 124 18.33 20.28 18.72
C PRO A 124 17.56 20.61 20.02
N SER A 125 16.90 21.76 20.09
CA SER A 125 16.15 22.17 21.30
C SER A 125 14.92 21.31 21.55
N GLN A 126 14.35 20.72 20.50
CA GLN A 126 13.17 19.83 20.55
C GLN A 126 13.52 18.39 20.98
N GLY A 127 14.79 18.00 20.81
CA GLY A 127 15.24 16.64 21.09
C GLY A 127 14.76 15.61 20.05
N VAL A 128 14.59 14.36 20.50
CA VAL A 128 14.13 13.24 19.66
C VAL A 128 12.68 12.90 20.00
N GLU A 129 11.90 12.54 19.00
CA GLU A 129 10.49 12.13 19.16
C GLU A 129 10.38 10.82 19.95
N HIS A 130 11.27 9.85 19.67
CA HIS A 130 11.29 8.53 20.32
C HIS A 130 12.66 8.25 20.95
N ARG A 131 12.69 8.05 22.26
CA ARG A 131 13.93 7.82 23.02
C ARG A 131 14.73 6.61 22.51
N ASP A 132 14.04 5.52 22.19
CA ASP A 132 14.65 4.24 21.83
C ASP A 132 14.71 3.99 20.30
N TRP A 133 14.55 5.03 19.49
CA TRP A 133 14.43 4.91 18.03
C TRP A 133 15.59 4.15 17.37
N ARG A 134 16.82 4.28 17.88
CA ARG A 134 18.00 3.58 17.32
C ARG A 134 17.91 2.08 17.55
N ARG A 135 17.46 1.67 18.73
CA ARG A 135 17.28 0.26 19.07
C ARG A 135 16.13 -0.34 18.24
N GLU A 136 15.00 0.32 18.20
CA GLU A 136 13.85 -0.11 17.41
C GLU A 136 14.19 -0.24 15.92
N LEU A 137 14.90 0.74 15.37
CA LEU A 137 15.34 0.71 13.98
C LEU A 137 16.35 -0.43 13.74
N SER A 138 17.32 -0.61 14.63
CA SER A 138 18.31 -1.70 14.54
C SER A 138 17.64 -3.08 14.61
N GLU A 139 16.65 -3.24 15.48
CA GLU A 139 15.91 -4.48 15.61
C GLU A 139 15.05 -4.75 14.36
N ASP A 140 14.41 -3.73 13.80
CA ASP A 140 13.63 -3.85 12.58
C ASP A 140 14.49 -4.18 11.34
N TYR A 141 15.78 -3.81 11.33
CA TYR A 141 16.71 -4.27 10.29
C TYR A 141 17.11 -5.71 10.46
N ARG A 142 17.29 -6.19 11.69
CA ARG A 142 17.60 -7.58 11.97
C ARG A 142 16.41 -8.51 11.72
N ASN A 143 15.23 -8.07 12.14
CA ASN A 143 13.98 -8.82 12.08
C ASN A 143 12.88 -7.96 11.43
N PRO A 144 12.84 -7.85 10.11
CA PRO A 144 11.84 -7.01 9.42
C PRO A 144 10.42 -7.49 9.72
N THR A 145 9.55 -6.58 10.18
CA THR A 145 8.16 -6.89 10.49
C THR A 145 7.20 -6.03 9.67
N ILE A 146 6.07 -6.62 9.27
CA ILE A 146 4.99 -5.88 8.61
C ILE A 146 4.35 -4.95 9.64
N LYS A 147 4.29 -3.64 9.34
CA LYS A 147 3.78 -2.60 10.25
C LYS A 147 2.26 -2.42 10.15
N THR A 148 1.69 -2.65 8.98
CA THR A 148 0.26 -2.44 8.72
C THR A 148 -0.42 -3.77 8.42
N PRO A 149 -1.49 -4.16 9.15
CA PRO A 149 -2.28 -5.34 8.84
C PRO A 149 -2.85 -5.30 7.41
N TYR A 150 -2.94 -6.46 6.75
CA TYR A 150 -3.44 -6.56 5.38
C TYR A 150 -4.82 -5.91 5.20
N VAL A 151 -5.72 -6.13 6.15
CA VAL A 151 -7.09 -5.59 6.08
C VAL A 151 -7.11 -4.06 6.19
N GLU A 152 -6.18 -3.46 6.94
CA GLU A 152 -6.04 -2.01 6.98
C GLU A 152 -5.48 -1.47 5.66
N ALA A 153 -4.45 -2.11 5.11
CA ALA A 153 -3.90 -1.78 3.80
C ALA A 153 -4.98 -1.84 2.71
N LEU A 154 -5.75 -2.94 2.69
CA LEU A 154 -6.87 -3.16 1.77
C LEU A 154 -7.94 -2.06 1.89
N SER A 155 -8.41 -1.77 3.09
CA SER A 155 -9.42 -0.73 3.35
C SER A 155 -8.94 0.67 2.88
N ARG A 156 -7.69 1.01 3.13
CA ARG A 156 -7.10 2.30 2.70
C ARG A 156 -7.06 2.44 1.20
N ARG A 157 -6.53 1.41 0.51
CA ARG A 157 -6.44 1.42 -0.96
C ARG A 157 -7.82 1.38 -1.58
N LEU A 158 -8.72 0.54 -1.04
CA LEU A 158 -10.11 0.48 -1.48
C LEU A 158 -10.77 1.86 -1.39
N ARG A 159 -10.79 2.49 -0.22
CA ARG A 159 -11.49 3.77 -0.03
C ARG A 159 -10.95 4.90 -0.88
N ARG A 160 -9.60 5.01 -1.04
CA ARG A 160 -8.97 6.13 -1.74
C ARG A 160 -8.97 6.01 -3.25
N ILE A 161 -8.82 4.78 -3.78
CA ILE A 161 -8.49 4.57 -5.18
C ILE A 161 -9.51 3.66 -5.86
N TYR A 162 -9.79 2.49 -5.27
CA TYR A 162 -10.57 1.47 -5.95
C TYR A 162 -12.08 1.64 -5.82
N PHE A 163 -12.55 2.34 -4.79
CA PHE A 163 -13.98 2.61 -4.60
C PHE A 163 -14.59 3.40 -5.78
N PRO A 164 -13.95 4.48 -6.29
CA PRO A 164 -14.38 5.14 -7.52
C PRO A 164 -14.43 4.21 -8.74
N PHE A 165 -13.45 3.30 -8.89
CA PHE A 165 -13.44 2.34 -10.00
C PHE A 165 -14.60 1.36 -9.90
N PHE A 166 -14.87 0.83 -8.72
CA PHE A 166 -16.04 -0.02 -8.50
C PHE A 166 -17.34 0.74 -8.76
N ALA A 167 -17.47 1.97 -8.27
CA ALA A 167 -18.65 2.80 -8.52
C ALA A 167 -18.86 3.05 -10.02
N LEU A 168 -17.80 3.34 -10.76
CA LEU A 168 -17.84 3.51 -12.22
C LEU A 168 -18.32 2.22 -12.92
N MET A 169 -17.77 1.07 -12.52
CA MET A 169 -18.16 -0.22 -13.13
C MET A 169 -19.60 -0.60 -12.81
N LEU A 170 -20.09 -0.31 -11.60
CA LEU A 170 -21.49 -0.52 -11.25
C LEU A 170 -22.41 0.39 -12.07
N ALA A 171 -22.07 1.67 -12.15
CA ALA A 171 -22.83 2.63 -12.95
C ALA A 171 -22.87 2.22 -14.43
N ALA A 172 -21.72 1.83 -14.99
CA ALA A 172 -21.63 1.35 -16.36
C ALA A 172 -22.46 0.08 -16.59
N TRP A 173 -22.44 -0.86 -15.63
CA TRP A 173 -23.25 -2.08 -15.72
C TRP A 173 -24.73 -1.81 -15.66
N LEU A 174 -25.21 -1.00 -14.72
CA LEU A 174 -26.61 -0.59 -14.62
C LEU A 174 -27.04 0.16 -15.87
N PHE A 175 -26.23 1.11 -16.35
CA PHE A 175 -26.51 1.86 -17.56
C PHE A 175 -26.63 0.94 -18.78
N LYS A 176 -25.71 -0.05 -18.94
CA LYS A 176 -25.79 -1.01 -20.04
C LYS A 176 -27.10 -1.83 -20.01
N LEU A 177 -27.53 -2.27 -18.81
CA LEU A 177 -28.78 -3.02 -18.65
C LEU A 177 -30.03 -2.18 -18.96
N MET A 178 -30.01 -0.89 -18.59
CA MET A 178 -31.18 0.01 -18.75
C MET A 178 -31.30 0.62 -20.13
N ALA A 179 -30.18 1.04 -20.72
CA ALA A 179 -30.17 1.83 -21.95
C ALA A 179 -30.05 0.97 -23.23
N PHE A 180 -29.57 -0.27 -23.15
CA PHE A 180 -29.27 -1.11 -24.29
C PHE A 180 -30.13 -2.37 -24.38
N SER A 181 -31.18 -2.48 -23.56
CA SER A 181 -32.12 -3.58 -23.60
C SER A 181 -33.55 -3.09 -23.71
N THR A 182 -34.35 -3.83 -24.44
CA THR A 182 -35.80 -3.67 -24.54
C THR A 182 -36.56 -4.53 -23.54
N GLN A 183 -35.87 -5.47 -22.87
CA GLN A 183 -36.44 -6.37 -21.88
C GLN A 183 -36.33 -5.79 -20.47
N PRO A 184 -37.13 -6.28 -19.51
CA PRO A 184 -36.98 -5.92 -18.10
C PRO A 184 -35.53 -6.08 -17.60
N VAL A 185 -35.03 -5.16 -16.80
CA VAL A 185 -33.65 -5.13 -16.31
C VAL A 185 -33.23 -6.44 -15.64
N LEU A 186 -34.16 -7.07 -14.90
CA LEU A 186 -33.92 -8.36 -14.24
C LEU A 186 -33.70 -9.52 -15.22
N GLU A 187 -34.40 -9.50 -16.35
CA GLU A 187 -34.21 -10.52 -17.39
C GLU A 187 -32.92 -10.30 -18.16
N THR A 188 -32.62 -9.04 -18.47
CA THR A 188 -31.39 -8.63 -19.17
C THR A 188 -30.14 -8.96 -18.37
N ALA A 189 -30.21 -8.92 -17.04
CA ALA A 189 -29.07 -9.23 -16.16
C ALA A 189 -28.73 -10.73 -16.05
N ALA A 190 -29.53 -11.62 -16.66
CA ALA A 190 -29.25 -13.05 -16.64
C ALA A 190 -27.92 -13.38 -17.35
N VAL A 191 -27.17 -14.33 -16.79
CA VAL A 191 -25.89 -14.78 -17.32
C VAL A 191 -25.94 -16.29 -17.58
N GLY A 192 -26.03 -16.69 -18.84
CA GLY A 192 -26.22 -18.08 -19.20
C GLY A 192 -27.49 -18.66 -18.57
N ASN A 193 -27.35 -19.67 -17.73
CA ASN A 193 -28.47 -20.30 -17.02
C ASN A 193 -28.78 -19.66 -15.65
N VAL A 194 -28.02 -18.61 -15.26
CA VAL A 194 -28.24 -17.93 -13.98
C VAL A 194 -29.27 -16.82 -14.13
N PRO A 195 -30.39 -16.89 -13.42
CA PRO A 195 -31.42 -15.86 -13.52
C PRO A 195 -30.93 -14.51 -12.99
N GLY A 196 -31.40 -13.42 -13.61
CA GLY A 196 -30.90 -12.08 -13.33
C GLY A 196 -31.07 -11.61 -11.89
N PHE A 197 -32.10 -12.06 -11.18
CA PHE A 197 -32.26 -11.72 -9.75
C PHE A 197 -31.13 -12.29 -8.87
N VAL A 198 -30.57 -13.45 -9.24
CA VAL A 198 -29.39 -14.03 -8.55
C VAL A 198 -28.16 -13.19 -8.84
N VAL A 199 -27.97 -12.77 -10.11
CA VAL A 199 -26.86 -11.88 -10.47
C VAL A 199 -26.92 -10.56 -9.72
N PHE A 200 -28.10 -9.92 -9.62
CA PHE A 200 -28.31 -8.73 -8.80
C PHE A 200 -28.00 -8.98 -7.32
N GLY A 201 -28.43 -10.12 -6.79
CA GLY A 201 -28.14 -10.50 -5.40
C GLY A 201 -26.63 -10.62 -5.13
N VAL A 202 -25.90 -11.29 -6.02
CA VAL A 202 -24.44 -11.46 -5.91
C VAL A 202 -23.71 -10.11 -6.04
N VAL A 203 -24.08 -9.28 -7.02
CA VAL A 203 -23.52 -7.95 -7.19
C VAL A 203 -23.84 -7.06 -5.98
N GLY A 204 -25.08 -7.08 -5.49
CA GLY A 204 -25.46 -6.33 -4.29
C GLY A 204 -24.67 -6.74 -3.05
N LEU A 205 -24.51 -8.05 -2.82
CA LEU A 205 -23.71 -8.58 -1.71
C LEU A 205 -22.22 -8.16 -1.86
N PHE A 206 -21.68 -8.25 -3.07
CA PHE A 206 -20.30 -7.82 -3.35
C PHE A 206 -20.09 -6.34 -3.00
N TYR A 207 -20.99 -5.45 -3.43
CA TYR A 207 -20.90 -4.02 -3.10
C TYR A 207 -21.15 -3.70 -1.63
N ALA A 208 -22.02 -4.46 -0.95
CA ALA A 208 -22.20 -4.35 0.49
C ALA A 208 -20.91 -4.71 1.25
N LEU A 209 -20.22 -5.79 0.85
CA LEU A 209 -18.95 -6.20 1.42
C LEU A 209 -17.84 -5.17 1.16
N ILE A 210 -17.73 -4.66 -0.08
CA ILE A 210 -16.77 -3.60 -0.43
C ILE A 210 -16.99 -2.36 0.42
N THR A 211 -18.24 -1.92 0.55
CA THR A 211 -18.60 -0.75 1.36
C THR A 211 -18.30 -0.98 2.84
N ALA A 212 -18.63 -2.15 3.36
CA ALA A 212 -18.31 -2.51 4.73
C ALA A 212 -16.79 -2.49 4.98
N VAL A 213 -15.99 -3.10 4.09
CA VAL A 213 -14.52 -3.09 4.20
C VAL A 213 -13.94 -1.68 4.08
N ALA A 214 -14.48 -0.85 3.18
CA ALA A 214 -13.99 0.52 2.95
C ALA A 214 -14.22 1.44 4.16
N PHE A 215 -15.37 1.33 4.80
CA PHE A 215 -15.81 2.28 5.82
C PHE A 215 -15.86 1.72 7.24
N TRP A 216 -15.43 0.47 7.44
CA TRP A 216 -15.35 -0.10 8.78
C TRP A 216 -14.43 0.73 9.67
N PRO A 217 -14.87 1.18 10.85
CA PRO A 217 -14.05 1.96 11.77
C PRO A 217 -12.88 1.11 12.27
N ARG A 218 -11.67 1.57 12.07
CA ARG A 218 -10.43 0.92 12.54
C ARG A 218 -9.46 1.94 13.07
N GLU A 219 -8.78 1.59 14.14
CA GLU A 219 -7.63 2.35 14.62
C GLU A 219 -6.49 2.27 13.60
N ARG A 220 -5.82 3.40 13.38
CA ARG A 220 -4.69 3.47 12.45
C ARG A 220 -3.43 2.94 13.13
N GLN A 221 -2.86 1.88 12.58
CA GLN A 221 -1.57 1.34 13.03
C GLN A 221 -0.38 1.83 12.20
N SER A 222 -0.61 2.33 10.98
CA SER A 222 0.48 2.85 10.15
C SER A 222 1.05 4.14 10.71
N LYS A 223 2.35 4.13 11.01
CA LYS A 223 3.12 5.29 11.45
C LYS A 223 3.47 6.17 10.25
N GLY A 224 3.50 7.50 10.44
CA GLY A 224 4.03 8.45 9.44
C GLY A 224 3.11 8.85 8.29
N GLU A 225 1.82 8.53 8.32
CA GLU A 225 0.83 9.23 7.50
C GLU A 225 0.34 10.48 8.23
N PHE A 226 0.07 11.54 7.47
CA PHE A 226 -0.60 12.72 8.01
C PHE A 226 -1.92 12.28 8.65
N SER A 227 -1.96 12.24 9.98
CA SER A 227 -3.10 11.73 10.75
C SER A 227 -4.26 12.72 10.77
N LYS A 228 -3.94 14.00 10.62
CA LYS A 228 -4.88 15.11 10.51
C LYS A 228 -4.54 15.90 9.26
N VAL A 229 -5.57 16.35 8.55
CA VAL A 229 -5.46 17.37 7.52
C VAL A 229 -5.40 18.71 8.24
N GLU A 230 -4.36 18.92 9.01
CA GLU A 230 -3.98 20.26 9.44
C GLU A 230 -3.21 20.84 8.26
N HIS A 231 -3.79 21.84 7.63
CA HIS A 231 -3.08 22.65 6.66
C HIS A 231 -2.06 23.45 7.44
N GLY A 232 -0.78 22.99 7.45
CA GLY A 232 0.30 23.76 8.01
C GLY A 232 0.49 25.01 7.16
N GLU A 233 0.24 26.17 7.75
CA GLU A 233 0.64 27.44 7.16
C GLU A 233 2.13 27.61 7.42
N TRP A 234 2.91 27.80 6.36
CA TRP A 234 4.25 28.36 6.52
C TRP A 234 4.08 29.78 7.05
N LYS A 235 4.55 30.04 8.25
CA LYS A 235 4.56 31.40 8.78
C LYS A 235 5.37 32.25 7.81
N GLU A 236 4.75 33.26 7.23
CA GLU A 236 5.46 34.30 6.53
C GLU A 236 6.40 34.93 7.56
N ALA A 237 7.69 35.05 7.21
CA ALA A 237 8.65 35.74 8.07
C ALA A 237 8.21 37.21 8.15
N GLU A 238 7.80 37.64 9.35
CA GLU A 238 7.66 39.06 9.68
C GLU A 238 9.02 39.76 9.67
#